data_d78e0368ed726287602997ae6a867d27
#
_entry.id   d78e0368ed726287602997ae6a867d27
#
_cell.length_a   1.000
_cell.length_b   1.000
_cell.length_c   1.000
_cell.angle_alpha   90.00
_cell.angle_beta   90.00
_cell.angle_gamma   90.00
#
_symmetry.space_group_name_H-M   'P 1'
#
loop_
_entity.id
_entity.type
_entity.pdbx_description
1 polymer ?
#
loop_
_entity_poly.entity_id
_entity_poly.type
_entity_poly.pdbx_seq_one_letter_code
_entity_poly.pdbx_strand_id
1 'polypeptide(L)'
;MAKSSRRRVPLFRALLLASTLASASVGAQTTVITPPPFDDLLTNPGIGVASFHDGYGEKPTRAEYPDTGFEYDRFYWSELEPQEGVYNFAPIDNAFSVAASHQPAMNVGLRVMALDEPQTGSKIPDWLIAKGIKGQWVADGKTFVPDLSDPTFIAYAQKLLNALGQRYDGNPELAFIDIGMVGSWGEWHNSNFSDIPPLMEKYTPEQLNRYVDMHFDSFPKTPKIMLISGGDSLASASRRGAGWRADCWGDWHNFSSEWSHMRDDYPQRLAAAQAAAPGFVDSWKRAPVSLEICGYMSEWQSVQHYTREEVQATFDWALQQHASSLNLKSRPIPAEYRDIVDKALLRIGYRFRVNKLAFETPVKAGKPLAINVTWRNDGVAPAYLFYPVQWRVVNAAGATVTQLKTQDDVRRWLPGDMQSTVTLTLPASLPAGDYALQTAITDAQGKPRLLLANQGKTADGWYQLTTFSLK
;
A
#
# COMPACT_ATOMS: atom_id res chain seq x y z
N MET A 1 87.03 36.21 -76.56
CA MET A 1 86.69 34.98 -75.82
C MET A 1 86.33 35.34 -74.39
N ALA A 2 85.06 35.47 -74.06
CA ALA A 2 84.62 35.93 -72.77
C ALA A 2 83.75 34.79 -72.16
N LYS A 3 84.16 34.29 -71.00
CA LYS A 3 83.42 33.35 -70.22
C LYS A 3 82.55 34.08 -69.21
N SER A 4 81.23 33.92 -69.37
CA SER A 4 80.20 34.43 -68.48
C SER A 4 80.06 33.46 -67.28
N SER A 5 80.23 33.97 -66.04
CA SER A 5 79.94 33.29 -64.82
C SER A 5 78.54 33.66 -64.30
N ARG A 6 77.63 32.76 -64.29
CA ARG A 6 76.32 32.94 -63.67
C ARG A 6 76.43 32.62 -62.18
N ARG A 7 76.15 33.60 -61.31
CA ARG A 7 75.95 33.38 -59.84
C ARG A 7 74.59 32.79 -59.62
N ARG A 8 74.55 31.66 -58.84
CA ARG A 8 73.32 31.09 -58.37
C ARG A 8 72.95 31.74 -57.02
N VAL A 9 71.70 32.23 -56.88
CA VAL A 9 71.09 32.71 -55.63
C VAL A 9 70.37 31.52 -54.92
N PRO A 10 70.60 31.30 -53.67
CA PRO A 10 69.83 30.23 -52.94
C PRO A 10 68.42 30.71 -52.57
N LEU A 11 67.39 29.98 -53.01
CA LEU A 11 66.01 30.13 -52.52
C LEU A 11 65.89 29.54 -51.12
N PHE A 12 65.63 30.38 -50.12
CA PHE A 12 65.16 29.95 -48.80
C PHE A 12 63.68 29.53 -48.93
N ARG A 13 63.37 28.23 -48.80
CA ARG A 13 62.04 27.77 -48.62
C ARG A 13 61.64 27.88 -47.11
N ALA A 14 60.77 28.82 -46.81
CA ALA A 14 60.10 28.91 -45.53
C ALA A 14 59.10 27.77 -45.43
N LEU A 15 59.34 26.83 -44.52
CA LEU A 15 58.36 25.75 -44.06
C LEU A 15 57.38 26.45 -43.14
N LEU A 16 56.13 26.70 -43.60
CA LEU A 16 54.99 26.98 -42.69
C LEU A 16 54.55 25.67 -42.03
N LEU A 17 54.85 25.48 -40.75
CA LEU A 17 54.19 24.48 -39.91
C LEU A 17 52.76 24.98 -39.64
N ALA A 18 51.76 24.40 -40.32
CA ALA A 18 50.36 24.51 -39.93
C ALA A 18 50.10 23.56 -38.78
N SER A 19 50.07 24.05 -37.55
CA SER A 19 49.60 23.32 -36.36
C SER A 19 48.08 23.19 -36.49
N THR A 20 47.58 22.05 -36.97
CA THR A 20 46.19 21.65 -36.85
C THR A 20 45.89 21.33 -35.40
N LEU A 21 45.26 22.26 -34.69
CA LEU A 21 44.56 21.99 -33.45
C LEU A 21 43.40 21.03 -33.75
N ALA A 22 43.62 19.73 -33.54
CA ALA A 22 42.56 18.75 -33.54
C ALA A 22 41.70 19.01 -32.29
N SER A 23 40.60 19.76 -32.47
CA SER A 23 39.57 19.85 -31.48
C SER A 23 38.94 18.44 -31.36
N ALA A 24 39.36 17.66 -30.35
CA ALA A 24 38.67 16.42 -29.98
C ALA A 24 37.25 16.80 -29.57
N SER A 25 36.28 16.60 -30.47
CA SER A 25 34.88 16.63 -30.10
C SER A 25 34.66 15.47 -29.09
N VAL A 26 34.50 15.79 -27.81
CA VAL A 26 34.02 14.84 -26.84
C VAL A 26 32.62 14.45 -27.28
N GLY A 27 32.49 13.30 -27.94
CA GLY A 27 31.20 12.74 -28.31
C GLY A 27 30.33 12.51 -27.06
N ALA A 28 29.03 12.61 -27.24
CA ALA A 28 28.10 12.23 -26.17
C ALA A 28 28.37 10.78 -25.75
N GLN A 29 28.49 10.56 -24.44
CA GLN A 29 28.67 9.24 -23.84
C GLN A 29 27.52 8.99 -22.86
N THR A 30 26.90 7.83 -22.96
CA THR A 30 25.88 7.40 -22.00
C THR A 30 26.55 7.02 -20.68
N THR A 31 26.20 7.75 -19.63
CA THR A 31 26.57 7.42 -18.25
C THR A 31 25.48 6.58 -17.62
N VAL A 32 25.86 5.44 -17.02
CA VAL A 32 24.97 4.51 -16.35
C VAL A 32 25.30 4.49 -14.87
N ILE A 33 24.29 4.68 -14.04
CA ILE A 33 24.39 4.71 -12.56
C ILE A 33 23.48 3.62 -12.00
N THR A 34 23.97 2.86 -11.02
CA THR A 34 23.19 1.94 -10.17
C THR A 34 23.19 2.50 -8.75
N PRO A 35 22.14 3.21 -8.32
CA PRO A 35 22.08 3.75 -6.96
C PRO A 35 22.13 2.62 -5.93
N PRO A 36 22.89 2.77 -4.82
CA PRO A 36 23.00 1.74 -3.80
C PRO A 36 21.63 1.40 -3.20
N PRO A 37 21.29 0.10 -3.03
CA PRO A 37 20.05 -0.30 -2.36
C PRO A 37 20.15 -0.03 -0.85
N PHE A 38 18.98 0.03 -0.21
CA PHE A 38 18.80 0.04 1.24
C PHE A 38 18.11 -1.27 1.62
N ASP A 39 18.78 -2.09 2.43
CA ASP A 39 18.38 -3.49 2.65
C ASP A 39 17.67 -3.72 4.00
N ASP A 40 17.43 -2.67 4.79
CA ASP A 40 16.72 -2.75 6.07
C ASP A 40 15.22 -2.46 5.91
N LEU A 41 14.46 -2.65 7.00
CA LEU A 41 13.02 -2.43 7.04
C LEU A 41 12.67 -0.97 6.66
N LEU A 42 11.62 -0.83 5.87
CA LEU A 42 11.00 0.44 5.53
C LEU A 42 9.54 0.41 5.94
N THR A 43 9.12 1.41 6.70
CA THR A 43 7.72 1.58 7.04
C THR A 43 7.09 2.61 6.10
N ASN A 44 6.21 2.14 5.24
CA ASN A 44 5.50 2.96 4.26
C ASN A 44 3.98 2.96 4.53
N PRO A 45 3.25 4.02 4.15
CA PRO A 45 1.83 4.12 4.40
C PRO A 45 1.03 3.03 3.66
N GLY A 46 0.04 2.45 4.35
CA GLY A 46 -0.91 1.48 3.80
C GLY A 46 -0.39 0.06 3.60
N ILE A 47 0.81 -0.24 4.07
CA ILE A 47 1.42 -1.58 3.97
C ILE A 47 2.10 -2.02 5.27
N GLY A 48 2.50 -3.28 5.33
CA GLY A 48 3.21 -3.85 6.48
C GLY A 48 2.26 -4.22 7.62
N VAL A 49 2.68 -4.01 8.85
CA VAL A 49 1.84 -4.33 10.02
C VAL A 49 0.91 -3.18 10.40
N ALA A 50 -0.27 -3.55 10.91
CA ALA A 50 -1.26 -2.61 11.42
C ALA A 50 -0.93 -2.16 12.86
N SER A 51 -1.25 -0.89 13.17
CA SER A 51 -1.73 -0.50 14.49
C SER A 51 -3.23 -0.79 14.53
N PHE A 52 -3.68 -1.59 15.48
CA PHE A 52 -5.06 -2.03 15.56
C PHE A 52 -5.77 -1.27 16.68
N HIS A 53 -6.70 -0.37 16.34
CA HIS A 53 -7.38 0.57 17.24
C HIS A 53 -6.39 1.31 18.16
N ASP A 54 -5.36 1.93 17.58
CA ASP A 54 -4.23 2.52 18.33
C ASP A 54 -3.68 1.55 19.40
N GLY A 55 -3.58 0.24 19.04
CA GLY A 55 -3.10 -0.81 19.92
C GLY A 55 -4.03 -1.14 21.09
N TYR A 56 -5.29 -0.68 21.07
CA TYR A 56 -6.20 -0.76 22.23
C TYR A 56 -5.58 -0.18 23.52
N GLY A 57 -4.77 0.87 23.38
CA GLY A 57 -4.00 1.47 24.48
C GLY A 57 -2.70 0.75 24.82
N GLU A 58 -2.35 -0.34 24.14
CA GLU A 58 -1.04 -0.96 24.23
C GLU A 58 -0.04 -0.28 23.31
N LYS A 59 1.16 -0.05 23.84
CA LYS A 59 2.24 0.58 23.07
C LYS A 59 3.50 -0.29 23.18
N PRO A 60 3.55 -1.41 22.44
CA PRO A 60 4.74 -2.24 22.42
C PRO A 60 5.93 -1.44 21.88
N THR A 61 7.10 -1.71 22.40
CA THR A 61 8.32 -1.10 21.91
C THR A 61 8.64 -1.61 20.49
N ARG A 62 9.50 -0.87 19.76
CA ARG A 62 9.95 -1.31 18.43
C ARG A 62 10.67 -2.66 18.44
N ALA A 63 11.27 -3.04 19.57
CA ALA A 63 11.87 -4.36 19.76
C ALA A 63 10.80 -5.46 19.85
N GLU A 64 9.65 -5.15 20.42
CA GLU A 64 8.54 -6.09 20.60
C GLU A 64 7.61 -6.15 19.39
N TYR A 65 7.46 -5.03 18.64
CA TYR A 65 6.58 -4.92 17.49
C TYR A 65 7.18 -3.99 16.42
N PRO A 66 7.09 -4.32 15.11
CA PRO A 66 7.61 -3.45 14.06
C PRO A 66 6.86 -2.12 13.99
N ASP A 67 7.49 -1.11 13.37
CA ASP A 67 6.79 0.13 13.03
C ASP A 67 5.60 -0.17 12.11
N THR A 68 4.49 0.54 12.32
CA THR A 68 3.22 0.31 11.64
C THR A 68 3.03 1.23 10.44
N GLY A 69 2.55 0.69 9.31
CA GLY A 69 2.29 1.43 8.08
C GLY A 69 0.84 1.90 7.93
N PHE A 70 -0.08 1.37 8.75
CA PHE A 70 -1.48 1.79 8.73
C PHE A 70 -2.15 1.58 10.08
N GLU A 71 -3.13 2.44 10.38
CA GLU A 71 -4.07 2.30 11.47
C GLU A 71 -5.28 1.54 10.97
N TYR A 72 -5.73 0.50 11.66
CA TYR A 72 -6.91 -0.27 11.28
C TYR A 72 -7.95 -0.23 12.38
N ASP A 73 -9.09 0.41 12.08
CA ASP A 73 -10.17 0.65 13.03
C ASP A 73 -11.50 0.04 12.58
N ARG A 74 -12.26 -0.45 13.56
CA ARG A 74 -13.59 -1.01 13.40
C ARG A 74 -14.57 -0.22 14.24
N PHE A 75 -15.72 0.11 13.66
CA PHE A 75 -16.75 0.90 14.34
C PHE A 75 -18.09 0.18 14.20
N TYR A 76 -18.88 0.24 15.27
CA TYR A 76 -20.26 -0.23 15.23
C TYR A 76 -21.19 0.85 14.73
N TRP A 77 -22.23 0.44 14.00
CA TRP A 77 -23.25 1.38 13.53
C TRP A 77 -23.84 2.23 14.66
N SER A 78 -24.15 1.61 15.82
CA SER A 78 -24.70 2.32 17.00
C SER A 78 -23.81 3.45 17.51
N GLU A 79 -22.51 3.39 17.31
CA GLU A 79 -21.55 4.44 17.69
C GLU A 79 -21.57 5.60 16.71
N LEU A 80 -21.74 5.29 15.41
CA LEU A 80 -21.67 6.25 14.31
C LEU A 80 -22.99 6.98 14.05
N GLU A 81 -24.13 6.43 14.50
CA GLU A 81 -25.45 7.05 14.31
C GLU A 81 -26.31 6.87 15.58
N PRO A 82 -25.96 7.57 16.69
CA PRO A 82 -26.64 7.40 17.96
C PRO A 82 -28.11 7.83 17.94
N GLN A 83 -28.49 8.71 17.00
CA GLN A 83 -29.87 9.13 16.74
C GLN A 83 -30.11 9.11 15.23
N GLU A 84 -31.36 8.91 14.82
CA GLU A 84 -31.73 8.83 13.40
C GLU A 84 -31.25 10.09 12.63
N GLY A 85 -30.37 9.89 11.64
CA GLY A 85 -29.82 10.96 10.79
C GLY A 85 -28.79 11.85 11.48
N VAL A 86 -28.42 11.55 12.72
CA VAL A 86 -27.36 12.28 13.46
C VAL A 86 -26.11 11.42 13.50
N TYR A 87 -25.17 11.75 12.60
CA TYR A 87 -23.92 10.99 12.46
C TYR A 87 -22.82 11.53 13.38
N ASN A 88 -22.20 10.65 14.15
CA ASN A 88 -21.03 10.92 14.96
C ASN A 88 -19.78 10.31 14.32
N PHE A 89 -19.08 11.10 13.51
CA PHE A 89 -17.85 10.65 12.86
C PHE A 89 -16.57 11.01 13.64
N ALA A 90 -16.70 11.57 14.83
CA ALA A 90 -15.55 11.93 15.65
C ALA A 90 -14.59 10.75 15.94
N PRO A 91 -15.06 9.50 16.18
CA PRO A 91 -14.16 8.35 16.34
C PRO A 91 -13.31 8.08 15.08
N ILE A 92 -13.92 8.17 13.90
CA ILE A 92 -13.21 7.99 12.61
C ILE A 92 -12.22 9.13 12.36
N ASP A 93 -12.64 10.39 12.60
CA ASP A 93 -11.75 11.55 12.48
C ASP A 93 -10.54 11.43 13.42
N ASN A 94 -10.75 10.87 14.62
CA ASN A 94 -9.67 10.57 15.57
C ASN A 94 -8.69 9.53 15.01
N ALA A 95 -9.16 8.46 14.36
CA ALA A 95 -8.29 7.46 13.73
C ALA A 95 -7.36 8.10 12.68
N PHE A 96 -7.89 9.01 11.84
CA PHE A 96 -7.07 9.79 10.90
C PHE A 96 -6.05 10.70 11.63
N SER A 97 -6.44 11.30 12.74
CA SER A 97 -5.55 12.17 13.53
C SER A 97 -4.41 11.36 14.17
N VAL A 98 -4.71 10.20 14.72
CA VAL A 98 -3.73 9.24 15.27
C VAL A 98 -2.75 8.82 14.17
N ALA A 99 -3.26 8.35 13.03
CA ALA A 99 -2.45 7.93 11.89
C ALA A 99 -1.53 9.04 11.38
N ALA A 100 -2.03 10.28 11.29
CA ALA A 100 -1.25 11.43 10.84
C ALA A 100 -0.15 11.86 11.84
N SER A 101 -0.38 11.64 13.14
CA SER A 101 0.58 11.99 14.20
C SER A 101 1.73 11.00 14.33
N HIS A 102 1.59 9.80 13.78
CA HIS A 102 2.61 8.75 13.81
C HIS A 102 3.87 9.14 13.02
N GLN A 103 5.00 8.54 13.39
CA GLN A 103 6.27 8.76 12.67
C GLN A 103 6.91 7.41 12.31
N PRO A 104 6.85 7.03 11.03
CA PRO A 104 6.26 7.72 9.86
C PRO A 104 4.71 7.74 9.92
N ALA A 105 4.10 8.77 9.30
CA ALA A 105 2.66 8.87 9.26
C ALA A 105 2.03 7.65 8.54
N MET A 106 0.93 7.12 9.09
CA MET A 106 0.21 5.95 8.60
C MET A 106 -0.93 6.35 7.65
N ASN A 107 -1.47 5.38 6.93
CA ASN A 107 -2.81 5.47 6.35
C ASN A 107 -3.82 4.76 7.25
N VAL A 108 -5.12 4.90 6.95
CA VAL A 108 -6.21 4.32 7.74
C VAL A 108 -6.94 3.26 6.91
N GLY A 109 -7.23 2.11 7.53
CA GLY A 109 -8.18 1.11 7.04
C GLY A 109 -9.42 1.11 7.93
N LEU A 110 -10.62 1.10 7.35
CA LEU A 110 -11.87 1.20 8.10
C LEU A 110 -12.78 0.01 7.87
N ARG A 111 -13.48 -0.42 8.93
CA ARG A 111 -14.60 -1.35 8.88
C ARG A 111 -15.77 -0.80 9.69
N VAL A 112 -16.98 -0.84 9.12
CA VAL A 112 -18.23 -0.57 9.82
C VAL A 112 -19.01 -1.86 9.97
N MET A 113 -19.50 -2.13 11.19
CA MET A 113 -20.10 -3.41 11.58
C MET A 113 -21.49 -3.21 12.17
N ALA A 114 -22.39 -4.17 11.88
CA ALA A 114 -23.74 -4.21 12.42
C ALA A 114 -23.95 -5.31 13.47
N LEU A 115 -22.97 -6.19 13.65
CA LEU A 115 -23.06 -7.35 14.54
C LEU A 115 -21.68 -7.67 15.15
N ASP A 116 -21.69 -8.23 16.35
CA ASP A 116 -20.51 -8.69 17.09
C ASP A 116 -20.75 -10.13 17.58
N GLU A 117 -20.63 -10.38 18.87
CA GLU A 117 -20.89 -11.65 19.50
C GLU A 117 -22.27 -11.69 20.19
N PRO A 118 -22.81 -12.92 20.48
CA PRO A 118 -24.13 -13.05 21.07
C PRO A 118 -24.29 -12.34 22.42
N GLN A 119 -23.24 -12.26 23.23
CA GLN A 119 -23.31 -11.71 24.58
C GLN A 119 -22.90 -10.23 24.72
N THR A 120 -22.48 -9.58 23.63
CA THR A 120 -21.90 -8.22 23.68
C THR A 120 -22.90 -7.09 23.49
N GLY A 121 -24.18 -7.42 23.27
CA GLY A 121 -25.24 -6.45 23.01
C GLY A 121 -25.38 -6.05 21.54
N SER A 122 -26.50 -5.45 21.19
CA SER A 122 -26.80 -5.00 19.83
C SER A 122 -25.80 -3.94 19.37
N LYS A 123 -25.41 -4.02 18.10
CA LYS A 123 -24.42 -3.10 17.48
C LYS A 123 -25.04 -2.17 16.43
N ILE A 124 -26.35 -2.29 16.24
CA ILE A 124 -27.16 -1.32 15.50
C ILE A 124 -27.87 -0.37 16.47
N PRO A 125 -28.26 0.83 16.03
CA PRO A 125 -28.90 1.80 16.93
C PRO A 125 -30.25 1.33 17.48
N ASP A 126 -30.53 1.63 18.75
CA ASP A 126 -31.82 1.30 19.39
C ASP A 126 -33.01 1.95 18.68
N TRP A 127 -32.84 3.16 18.15
CA TRP A 127 -33.90 3.83 17.39
C TRP A 127 -34.29 3.04 16.12
N LEU A 128 -33.32 2.32 15.48
CA LEU A 128 -33.57 1.52 14.30
C LEU A 128 -34.32 0.23 14.68
N ILE A 129 -33.98 -0.39 15.81
CA ILE A 129 -34.72 -1.54 16.36
C ILE A 129 -36.16 -1.11 16.70
N ALA A 130 -36.34 0.07 17.32
CA ALA A 130 -37.64 0.63 17.68
C ALA A 130 -38.54 0.95 16.49
N LYS A 131 -37.97 1.07 15.26
CA LYS A 131 -38.77 1.18 14.02
C LYS A 131 -39.46 -0.15 13.60
N GLY A 132 -39.18 -1.24 14.32
CA GLY A 132 -39.79 -2.53 14.06
C GLY A 132 -39.17 -3.27 12.87
N ILE A 133 -37.89 -3.08 12.61
CA ILE A 133 -37.14 -3.89 11.63
C ILE A 133 -37.22 -5.37 12.00
N LYS A 134 -37.22 -6.24 11.01
CA LYS A 134 -37.16 -7.69 11.24
C LYS A 134 -35.81 -8.09 11.79
N GLY A 135 -35.83 -9.08 12.68
CA GLY A 135 -34.61 -9.64 13.28
C GLY A 135 -34.96 -10.57 14.44
N GLN A 136 -33.96 -11.00 15.15
CA GLN A 136 -34.11 -11.94 16.25
C GLN A 136 -33.29 -11.50 17.45
N TRP A 137 -33.93 -11.52 18.63
CA TRP A 137 -33.22 -11.38 19.91
C TRP A 137 -32.59 -12.71 20.28
N VAL A 138 -31.34 -12.68 20.64
CA VAL A 138 -30.55 -13.85 21.10
C VAL A 138 -29.90 -13.57 22.45
N ALA A 139 -29.26 -14.58 23.04
CA ALA A 139 -28.54 -14.44 24.30
C ALA A 139 -29.43 -13.87 25.44
N ASP A 140 -30.60 -14.44 25.65
CA ASP A 140 -31.60 -13.98 26.63
C ASP A 140 -32.02 -12.50 26.46
N GLY A 141 -32.13 -12.07 25.21
CA GLY A 141 -32.56 -10.72 24.86
C GLY A 141 -31.47 -9.64 24.92
N LYS A 142 -30.21 -10.02 25.00
CA LYS A 142 -29.09 -9.06 25.03
C LYS A 142 -28.76 -8.48 23.66
N THR A 143 -28.79 -9.30 22.62
CA THR A 143 -28.32 -8.91 21.28
C THR A 143 -29.45 -9.08 20.26
N PHE A 144 -29.75 -8.02 19.54
CA PHE A 144 -30.64 -8.07 18.38
C PHE A 144 -29.81 -8.33 17.12
N VAL A 145 -30.13 -9.43 16.44
CA VAL A 145 -29.54 -9.79 15.14
C VAL A 145 -30.50 -9.36 14.04
N PRO A 146 -30.17 -8.34 13.24
CA PRO A 146 -31.06 -7.85 12.19
C PRO A 146 -31.21 -8.87 11.07
N ASP A 147 -32.41 -8.88 10.45
CA ASP A 147 -32.63 -9.59 9.19
C ASP A 147 -32.04 -8.77 8.05
N LEU A 148 -30.99 -9.29 7.41
CA LEU A 148 -30.30 -8.62 6.30
C LEU A 148 -31.17 -8.43 5.05
N SER A 149 -32.36 -9.08 4.98
CA SER A 149 -33.33 -8.88 3.90
C SER A 149 -34.41 -7.85 4.23
N ASP A 150 -34.44 -7.31 5.45
CA ASP A 150 -35.42 -6.30 5.85
C ASP A 150 -35.24 -4.99 5.06
N PRO A 151 -36.26 -4.49 4.34
CA PRO A 151 -36.11 -3.32 3.46
C PRO A 151 -35.81 -2.03 4.24
N THR A 152 -36.27 -1.92 5.49
CA THR A 152 -35.99 -0.75 6.34
C THR A 152 -34.55 -0.77 6.81
N PHE A 153 -34.05 -1.92 7.26
CA PHE A 153 -32.64 -2.10 7.60
C PHE A 153 -31.72 -1.76 6.44
N ILE A 154 -32.01 -2.31 5.25
CA ILE A 154 -31.25 -2.05 4.01
C ILE A 154 -31.23 -0.56 3.68
N ALA A 155 -32.39 0.13 3.76
CA ALA A 155 -32.50 1.55 3.43
C ALA A 155 -31.66 2.42 4.37
N TYR A 156 -31.63 2.11 5.66
CA TYR A 156 -30.84 2.85 6.65
C TYR A 156 -29.34 2.52 6.58
N ALA A 157 -28.96 1.26 6.30
CA ALA A 157 -27.58 0.88 6.04
C ALA A 157 -26.99 1.67 4.85
N GLN A 158 -27.78 1.82 3.76
CA GLN A 158 -27.37 2.63 2.61
C GLN A 158 -27.19 4.11 2.98
N LYS A 159 -28.08 4.69 3.83
CA LYS A 159 -27.95 6.08 4.28
C LYS A 159 -26.67 6.30 5.09
N LEU A 160 -26.35 5.39 6.03
CA LEU A 160 -25.11 5.45 6.80
C LEU A 160 -23.88 5.40 5.90
N LEU A 161 -23.83 4.41 4.99
CA LEU A 161 -22.70 4.27 4.07
C LEU A 161 -22.57 5.47 3.12
N ASN A 162 -23.68 6.04 2.64
CA ASN A 162 -23.66 7.27 1.86
C ASN A 162 -23.09 8.47 2.63
N ALA A 163 -23.47 8.62 3.90
CA ALA A 163 -22.93 9.68 4.74
C ALA A 163 -21.41 9.51 4.99
N LEU A 164 -20.98 8.28 5.22
CA LEU A 164 -19.54 7.94 5.33
C LEU A 164 -18.81 8.22 4.00
N GLY A 165 -19.37 7.79 2.88
CA GLY A 165 -18.79 8.01 1.56
C GLY A 165 -18.69 9.50 1.21
N GLN A 166 -19.71 10.31 1.51
CA GLN A 166 -19.68 11.76 1.32
C GLN A 166 -18.52 12.42 2.08
N ARG A 167 -18.17 11.90 3.25
CA ARG A 167 -17.11 12.45 4.08
C ARG A 167 -15.72 11.94 3.72
N TYR A 168 -15.58 10.65 3.42
CA TYR A 168 -14.28 9.98 3.39
C TYR A 168 -13.88 9.41 2.03
N ASP A 169 -14.80 9.24 1.05
CA ASP A 169 -14.43 8.64 -0.24
C ASP A 169 -13.39 9.45 -0.99
N GLY A 170 -12.31 8.81 -1.35
CA GLY A 170 -11.18 9.44 -2.04
C GLY A 170 -10.27 10.26 -1.13
N ASN A 171 -10.41 10.15 0.19
CA ASN A 171 -9.41 10.70 1.12
C ASN A 171 -8.05 10.00 0.84
N PRO A 172 -6.96 10.77 0.57
CA PRO A 172 -5.66 10.21 0.23
C PRO A 172 -5.01 9.41 1.38
N GLU A 173 -5.52 9.55 2.60
CA GLU A 173 -5.05 8.79 3.77
C GLU A 173 -5.92 7.56 4.06
N LEU A 174 -7.04 7.35 3.34
CA LEU A 174 -7.88 6.14 3.46
C LEU A 174 -7.37 5.04 2.54
N ALA A 175 -6.66 4.07 3.11
CA ALA A 175 -6.06 2.96 2.37
C ALA A 175 -7.12 2.04 1.75
N PHE A 176 -8.17 1.72 2.52
CA PHE A 176 -9.30 0.90 2.07
C PHE A 176 -10.48 1.01 3.03
N ILE A 177 -11.66 0.63 2.51
CA ILE A 177 -12.82 0.29 3.32
C ILE A 177 -13.12 -1.19 3.20
N ASP A 178 -13.37 -1.84 4.34
CA ASP A 178 -13.78 -3.23 4.42
C ASP A 178 -15.31 -3.32 4.20
N ILE A 179 -15.76 -4.25 3.37
CA ILE A 179 -17.18 -4.53 3.15
C ILE A 179 -17.68 -5.33 4.36
N GLY A 180 -17.95 -4.61 5.46
CA GLY A 180 -18.02 -5.15 6.82
C GLY A 180 -19.40 -5.12 7.48
N MET A 181 -20.50 -4.88 6.74
CA MET A 181 -21.85 -4.78 7.33
C MET A 181 -22.55 -6.13 7.53
N VAL A 182 -21.95 -7.24 7.13
CA VAL A 182 -22.57 -8.56 7.12
C VAL A 182 -21.87 -9.53 8.07
N GLY A 183 -22.63 -10.14 8.95
CA GLY A 183 -22.17 -11.19 9.86
C GLY A 183 -21.45 -10.68 11.10
N SER A 184 -20.99 -11.61 11.93
CA SER A 184 -20.20 -11.32 13.13
C SER A 184 -18.96 -10.53 12.76
N TRP A 185 -18.70 -9.46 13.48
CA TRP A 185 -17.58 -8.53 13.25
C TRP A 185 -17.47 -8.02 11.80
N GLY A 186 -18.55 -8.14 11.02
CA GLY A 186 -18.48 -7.85 9.57
C GLY A 186 -17.70 -8.88 8.76
N GLU A 187 -17.59 -10.11 9.24
CA GLU A 187 -16.71 -11.15 8.69
C GLU A 187 -17.47 -12.21 7.87
N TRP A 188 -18.65 -11.86 7.38
CA TRP A 188 -19.43 -12.65 6.42
C TRP A 188 -19.71 -14.10 6.89
N HIS A 189 -19.77 -14.28 8.22
CA HIS A 189 -20.22 -15.50 8.88
C HIS A 189 -20.98 -15.15 10.16
N ASN A 190 -21.67 -16.13 10.71
CA ASN A 190 -22.36 -16.04 12.00
C ASN A 190 -22.18 -17.34 12.80
N SER A 191 -21.01 -17.98 12.65
CA SER A 191 -20.72 -19.28 13.25
C SER A 191 -20.73 -19.28 14.78
N ASN A 192 -20.57 -18.11 15.39
CA ASN A 192 -20.68 -17.91 16.85
C ASN A 192 -22.13 -17.72 17.35
N PHE A 193 -23.14 -17.70 16.46
CA PHE A 193 -24.56 -17.59 16.79
C PHE A 193 -25.26 -18.94 16.58
N SER A 194 -25.29 -19.80 17.59
CA SER A 194 -25.90 -21.13 17.49
C SER A 194 -27.38 -21.13 17.13
N ASP A 195 -28.10 -20.07 17.49
CA ASP A 195 -29.54 -19.93 17.31
C ASP A 195 -29.95 -19.31 15.97
N ILE A 196 -28.96 -18.96 15.14
CA ILE A 196 -29.15 -18.33 13.84
C ILE A 196 -28.63 -19.27 12.74
N PRO A 197 -29.39 -19.57 11.70
CA PRO A 197 -28.90 -20.35 10.56
C PRO A 197 -27.66 -19.70 9.92
N PRO A 198 -26.72 -20.48 9.37
CA PRO A 198 -25.59 -19.95 8.62
C PRO A 198 -26.04 -18.94 7.55
N LEU A 199 -25.27 -17.86 7.34
CA LEU A 199 -25.64 -16.77 6.42
C LEU A 199 -26.00 -17.27 5.03
N MET A 200 -25.21 -18.18 4.47
CA MET A 200 -25.40 -18.69 3.10
C MET A 200 -26.56 -19.68 2.97
N GLU A 201 -27.12 -20.16 4.10
CA GLU A 201 -28.35 -20.94 4.13
C GLU A 201 -29.58 -20.06 4.30
N LYS A 202 -29.42 -18.93 5.01
CA LYS A 202 -30.51 -18.00 5.32
C LYS A 202 -30.80 -17.01 4.19
N TYR A 203 -29.77 -16.56 3.47
CA TYR A 203 -29.89 -15.49 2.48
C TYR A 203 -29.41 -15.94 1.10
N THR A 204 -30.07 -15.44 0.06
CA THR A 204 -29.60 -15.65 -1.32
C THR A 204 -28.41 -14.74 -1.64
N PRO A 205 -27.58 -15.10 -2.64
CA PRO A 205 -26.49 -14.24 -3.10
C PRO A 205 -26.95 -12.82 -3.47
N GLU A 206 -28.13 -12.68 -4.08
CA GLU A 206 -28.71 -11.38 -4.49
C GLU A 206 -29.03 -10.51 -3.27
N GLN A 207 -29.52 -11.11 -2.17
CA GLN A 207 -29.79 -10.40 -0.93
C GLN A 207 -28.50 -9.88 -0.29
N LEU A 208 -27.46 -10.72 -0.23
CA LEU A 208 -26.17 -10.36 0.34
C LEU A 208 -25.38 -9.39 -0.54
N ASN A 209 -25.47 -9.52 -1.87
CA ASN A 209 -24.78 -8.62 -2.81
C ASN A 209 -25.23 -7.16 -2.69
N ARG A 210 -26.42 -6.88 -2.14
CA ARG A 210 -26.84 -5.50 -1.85
C ARG A 210 -25.85 -4.78 -0.93
N TYR A 211 -25.26 -5.47 0.03
CA TYR A 211 -24.27 -4.90 0.93
C TYR A 211 -22.92 -4.64 0.22
N VAL A 212 -22.56 -5.48 -0.74
CA VAL A 212 -21.43 -5.21 -1.65
C VAL A 212 -21.71 -3.94 -2.47
N ASP A 213 -22.89 -3.89 -3.11
CA ASP A 213 -23.29 -2.75 -3.95
C ASP A 213 -23.28 -1.42 -3.18
N MET A 214 -23.83 -1.40 -1.96
CA MET A 214 -23.83 -0.21 -1.10
C MET A 214 -22.43 0.36 -0.86
N HIS A 215 -21.44 -0.50 -0.62
CA HIS A 215 -20.07 -0.04 -0.40
C HIS A 215 -19.46 0.53 -1.68
N PHE A 216 -19.71 -0.11 -2.83
CA PHE A 216 -19.19 0.41 -4.10
C PHE A 216 -19.86 1.71 -4.53
N ASP A 217 -21.15 1.85 -4.27
CA ASP A 217 -21.91 3.07 -4.61
C ASP A 217 -21.53 4.24 -3.70
N SER A 218 -21.27 3.96 -2.41
CA SER A 218 -20.88 4.98 -1.42
C SER A 218 -19.40 5.37 -1.49
N PHE A 219 -18.52 4.47 -1.92
CA PHE A 219 -17.08 4.67 -1.99
C PHE A 219 -16.53 4.36 -3.39
N PRO A 220 -16.91 5.11 -4.45
CA PRO A 220 -16.47 4.83 -5.81
C PRO A 220 -14.95 4.95 -6.03
N LYS A 221 -14.22 5.73 -5.21
CA LYS A 221 -12.79 6.00 -5.37
C LYS A 221 -11.90 5.17 -4.45
N THR A 222 -12.35 4.92 -3.24
CA THR A 222 -11.57 4.22 -2.20
C THR A 222 -11.45 2.74 -2.54
N PRO A 223 -10.26 2.11 -2.42
CA PRO A 223 -10.12 0.66 -2.52
C PRO A 223 -11.01 -0.07 -1.51
N LYS A 224 -11.56 -1.21 -1.91
CA LYS A 224 -12.41 -2.05 -1.05
C LYS A 224 -11.79 -3.42 -0.88
N ILE A 225 -11.96 -3.99 0.30
CA ILE A 225 -11.60 -5.39 0.59
C ILE A 225 -12.80 -6.12 1.15
N MET A 226 -12.82 -7.43 0.99
CA MET A 226 -13.91 -8.28 1.50
C MET A 226 -13.36 -9.59 2.06
N LEU A 227 -14.01 -10.10 3.10
CA LEU A 227 -13.58 -11.33 3.71
C LEU A 227 -13.72 -12.54 2.77
N ILE A 228 -12.74 -13.43 2.83
CA ILE A 228 -12.64 -14.65 2.02
C ILE A 228 -13.84 -15.60 2.20
N SER A 229 -14.53 -15.53 3.36
CA SER A 229 -15.74 -16.31 3.65
C SER A 229 -17.00 -15.82 2.91
N GLY A 230 -16.92 -14.73 2.15
CA GLY A 230 -18.07 -14.10 1.50
C GLY A 230 -18.72 -14.88 0.33
N GLY A 231 -18.19 -16.05 -0.06
CA GLY A 231 -18.79 -16.90 -1.09
C GLY A 231 -19.06 -16.18 -2.42
N ASP A 232 -20.28 -16.31 -2.96
CA ASP A 232 -20.69 -15.66 -4.22
C ASP A 232 -20.59 -14.13 -4.14
N SER A 233 -20.78 -13.54 -2.96
CA SER A 233 -20.63 -12.10 -2.75
C SER A 233 -19.18 -11.65 -2.84
N LEU A 234 -18.21 -12.48 -2.40
CA LEU A 234 -16.79 -12.21 -2.64
C LEU A 234 -16.48 -12.21 -4.14
N ALA A 235 -17.01 -13.18 -4.88
CA ALA A 235 -16.85 -13.21 -6.33
C ALA A 235 -17.45 -11.97 -7.01
N SER A 236 -18.62 -11.51 -6.55
CA SER A 236 -19.26 -10.28 -7.00
C SER A 236 -18.39 -9.05 -6.71
N ALA A 237 -17.89 -8.91 -5.48
CA ALA A 237 -17.02 -7.82 -5.08
C ALA A 237 -15.70 -7.79 -5.88
N SER A 238 -15.09 -8.96 -6.09
CA SER A 238 -13.86 -9.10 -6.88
C SER A 238 -14.04 -8.68 -8.34
N ARG A 239 -15.16 -9.07 -8.99
CA ARG A 239 -15.48 -8.62 -10.36
C ARG A 239 -15.60 -7.09 -10.45
N ARG A 240 -16.01 -6.42 -9.37
CA ARG A 240 -16.07 -4.95 -9.26
C ARG A 240 -14.73 -4.31 -8.85
N GLY A 241 -13.72 -5.10 -8.58
CA GLY A 241 -12.36 -4.61 -8.28
C GLY A 241 -11.99 -4.58 -6.80
N ALA A 242 -12.74 -5.24 -5.92
CA ALA A 242 -12.33 -5.43 -4.53
C ALA A 242 -11.12 -6.38 -4.42
N GLY A 243 -10.27 -6.10 -3.44
CA GLY A 243 -9.35 -7.06 -2.86
C GLY A 243 -10.03 -7.96 -1.84
N TRP A 244 -9.26 -8.68 -1.08
CA TRP A 244 -9.82 -9.59 -0.09
C TRP A 244 -9.01 -9.61 1.22
N ARG A 245 -9.62 -10.16 2.25
CA ARG A 245 -8.97 -10.38 3.54
C ARG A 245 -9.27 -11.77 4.09
N ALA A 246 -8.40 -12.24 4.95
CA ALA A 246 -8.63 -13.39 5.81
C ALA A 246 -8.47 -12.96 7.27
N ASP A 247 -9.29 -13.53 8.16
CA ASP A 247 -9.41 -13.15 9.58
C ASP A 247 -8.80 -14.15 10.55
N CYS A 248 -8.42 -15.33 10.05
CA CYS A 248 -7.76 -16.39 10.83
C CYS A 248 -6.50 -16.92 10.13
N TRP A 249 -5.75 -16.00 9.52
CA TRP A 249 -4.47 -16.32 8.91
C TRP A 249 -3.48 -16.83 9.95
N GLY A 250 -2.81 -17.93 9.62
CA GLY A 250 -1.89 -18.59 10.53
C GLY A 250 -2.55 -19.65 11.44
N ASP A 251 -3.86 -19.91 11.29
CA ASP A 251 -4.48 -21.05 11.97
C ASP A 251 -4.09 -22.37 11.29
N TRP A 252 -3.12 -23.06 11.88
CA TRP A 252 -2.76 -24.43 11.51
C TRP A 252 -3.45 -25.47 12.39
N HIS A 253 -3.73 -25.15 13.66
CA HIS A 253 -4.40 -26.01 14.64
C HIS A 253 -4.89 -25.24 15.88
N ASN A 254 -5.28 -23.96 15.74
CA ASN A 254 -5.77 -23.13 16.84
C ASN A 254 -7.03 -23.70 17.49
N PHE A 255 -7.95 -24.24 16.67
CA PHE A 255 -9.25 -24.73 17.14
C PHE A 255 -9.36 -26.23 17.11
N SER A 256 -8.63 -26.92 16.25
CA SER A 256 -8.71 -28.35 16.04
C SER A 256 -7.42 -28.90 15.44
N SER A 257 -7.03 -30.11 15.84
CA SER A 257 -5.94 -30.86 15.20
C SER A 257 -6.36 -31.49 13.86
N GLU A 258 -7.68 -31.60 13.60
CA GLU A 258 -8.23 -32.28 12.43
C GLU A 258 -8.56 -31.32 11.28
N TRP A 259 -8.85 -30.07 11.59
CA TRP A 259 -9.25 -29.04 10.65
C TRP A 259 -8.59 -27.71 10.97
N SER A 260 -8.22 -26.93 9.95
CA SER A 260 -7.68 -25.60 10.11
C SER A 260 -7.98 -24.69 8.91
N HIS A 261 -7.98 -23.36 9.14
CA HIS A 261 -8.19 -22.39 8.09
C HIS A 261 -7.11 -22.47 7.02
N MET A 262 -5.84 -22.62 7.42
CA MET A 262 -4.71 -22.61 6.48
C MET A 262 -4.65 -23.83 5.58
N ARG A 263 -5.04 -25.00 6.11
CA ARG A 263 -4.91 -26.28 5.39
C ARG A 263 -6.20 -26.67 4.66
N ASP A 264 -7.35 -26.48 5.31
CA ASP A 264 -8.61 -27.09 4.89
C ASP A 264 -9.64 -26.09 4.35
N ASP A 265 -9.60 -24.81 4.77
CA ASP A 265 -10.61 -23.82 4.42
C ASP A 265 -10.13 -22.83 3.32
N TYR A 266 -9.08 -22.07 3.58
CA TYR A 266 -8.62 -21.01 2.66
C TYR A 266 -8.26 -21.51 1.26
N PRO A 267 -7.58 -22.65 1.08
CA PRO A 267 -7.32 -23.13 -0.28
C PRO A 267 -8.60 -23.41 -1.08
N GLN A 268 -9.64 -23.94 -0.40
CA GLN A 268 -10.93 -24.22 -1.03
C GLN A 268 -11.68 -22.93 -1.37
N ARG A 269 -11.69 -21.93 -0.46
CA ARG A 269 -12.33 -20.62 -0.69
C ARG A 269 -11.68 -19.86 -1.83
N LEU A 270 -10.35 -19.85 -1.89
CA LEU A 270 -9.60 -19.22 -2.98
C LEU A 270 -9.91 -19.89 -4.33
N ALA A 271 -9.95 -21.22 -4.36
CA ALA A 271 -10.31 -21.97 -5.57
C ALA A 271 -11.75 -21.70 -6.00
N ALA A 272 -12.70 -21.68 -5.06
CA ALA A 272 -14.11 -21.35 -5.33
C ALA A 272 -14.28 -19.91 -5.84
N ALA A 273 -13.60 -18.93 -5.21
CA ALA A 273 -13.62 -17.54 -5.66
C ALA A 273 -13.05 -17.38 -7.07
N GLN A 274 -11.96 -18.06 -7.39
CA GLN A 274 -11.37 -18.05 -8.73
C GLN A 274 -12.30 -18.70 -9.77
N ALA A 275 -12.99 -19.79 -9.40
CA ALA A 275 -13.93 -20.43 -10.29
C ALA A 275 -15.15 -19.54 -10.58
N ALA A 276 -15.66 -18.85 -9.55
CA ALA A 276 -16.82 -17.96 -9.67
C ALA A 276 -16.48 -16.59 -10.29
N ALA A 277 -15.26 -16.10 -10.09
CA ALA A 277 -14.76 -14.83 -10.64
C ALA A 277 -13.43 -15.04 -11.33
N PRO A 278 -13.39 -15.39 -12.61
CA PRO A 278 -12.15 -15.51 -13.37
C PRO A 278 -11.31 -14.22 -13.25
N GLY A 279 -10.05 -14.36 -12.83
CA GLY A 279 -9.16 -13.22 -12.51
C GLY A 279 -9.13 -12.82 -11.03
N PHE A 280 -9.83 -13.55 -10.14
CA PHE A 280 -9.73 -13.32 -8.69
C PHE A 280 -8.29 -13.43 -8.17
N VAL A 281 -7.49 -14.38 -8.67
CA VAL A 281 -6.08 -14.53 -8.31
C VAL A 281 -5.23 -13.31 -8.65
N ASP A 282 -5.70 -12.45 -9.54
CA ASP A 282 -5.06 -11.19 -9.94
C ASP A 282 -5.67 -9.96 -9.27
N SER A 283 -6.62 -10.13 -8.35
CA SER A 283 -7.29 -9.00 -7.65
C SER A 283 -6.30 -8.12 -6.90
N TRP A 284 -5.23 -8.69 -6.36
CA TRP A 284 -4.13 -7.97 -5.70
C TRP A 284 -3.46 -6.90 -6.57
N LYS A 285 -3.57 -6.98 -7.89
CA LYS A 285 -3.05 -5.96 -8.82
C LYS A 285 -3.88 -4.67 -8.78
N ARG A 286 -5.08 -4.69 -8.19
CA ARG A 286 -6.05 -3.58 -8.19
C ARG A 286 -6.46 -3.11 -6.80
N ALA A 287 -6.48 -4.01 -5.82
CA ALA A 287 -6.90 -3.74 -4.46
C ALA A 287 -6.14 -4.61 -3.45
N PRO A 288 -6.03 -4.19 -2.18
CA PRO A 288 -5.20 -4.87 -1.19
C PRO A 288 -5.64 -6.30 -0.89
N VAL A 289 -4.66 -7.14 -0.56
CA VAL A 289 -4.83 -8.36 0.24
C VAL A 289 -4.40 -8.03 1.66
N SER A 290 -5.31 -8.17 2.63
CA SER A 290 -5.10 -7.85 4.03
C SER A 290 -5.33 -9.09 4.89
N LEU A 291 -4.36 -9.46 5.71
CA LEU A 291 -4.43 -10.69 6.50
C LEU A 291 -4.44 -10.36 7.98
N GLU A 292 -5.32 -11.03 8.74
CA GLU A 292 -5.40 -10.91 10.18
C GLU A 292 -5.16 -12.26 10.83
N ILE A 293 -4.34 -12.29 11.88
CA ILE A 293 -4.04 -13.53 12.59
C ILE A 293 -5.21 -14.00 13.45
N CYS A 294 -5.35 -15.31 13.61
CA CYS A 294 -6.14 -15.93 14.66
C CYS A 294 -5.40 -15.84 15.98
N GLY A 295 -6.08 -15.43 17.05
CA GLY A 295 -5.46 -15.24 18.37
C GLY A 295 -4.32 -14.21 18.33
N TYR A 296 -3.25 -14.49 19.06
CA TYR A 296 -2.04 -13.66 19.12
C TYR A 296 -0.80 -14.52 18.89
N MET A 297 0.28 -13.94 18.36
CA MET A 297 1.52 -14.69 18.15
C MET A 297 2.16 -15.18 19.46
N SER A 298 1.89 -14.54 20.60
CA SER A 298 2.29 -15.03 21.92
C SER A 298 1.55 -16.33 22.31
N GLU A 299 0.30 -16.49 21.87
CA GLU A 299 -0.48 -17.72 22.06
C GLU A 299 -0.01 -18.82 21.12
N TRP A 300 0.40 -18.49 19.89
CA TRP A 300 1.06 -19.44 18.97
C TRP A 300 2.24 -20.13 19.64
N GLN A 301 3.03 -19.36 20.41
CA GLN A 301 4.14 -19.89 21.19
C GLN A 301 3.69 -20.68 22.42
N SER A 302 2.88 -20.05 23.29
CA SER A 302 2.62 -20.53 24.64
C SER A 302 1.47 -21.52 24.76
N VAL A 303 0.50 -21.49 23.84
CA VAL A 303 -0.72 -22.31 23.87
C VAL A 303 -0.74 -23.34 22.75
N GLN A 304 -0.56 -22.88 21.49
CA GLN A 304 -0.59 -23.76 20.32
C GLN A 304 0.75 -24.46 20.08
N HIS A 305 1.84 -23.97 20.66
CA HIS A 305 3.21 -24.52 20.49
C HIS A 305 3.64 -24.64 19.02
N TYR A 306 3.36 -23.59 18.23
CA TYR A 306 3.74 -23.56 16.83
C TYR A 306 5.25 -23.66 16.66
N THR A 307 5.66 -24.53 15.74
CA THR A 307 7.05 -24.59 15.32
C THR A 307 7.44 -23.36 14.50
N ARG A 308 8.75 -23.09 14.40
CA ARG A 308 9.24 -22.01 13.52
C ARG A 308 8.87 -22.26 12.07
N GLU A 309 8.80 -23.53 11.64
CA GLU A 309 8.40 -23.95 10.29
C GLU A 309 6.94 -23.57 10.00
N GLU A 310 6.02 -23.76 10.95
CA GLU A 310 4.61 -23.34 10.81
C GLU A 310 4.48 -21.81 10.74
N VAL A 311 5.22 -21.09 11.57
CA VAL A 311 5.26 -19.62 11.50
C VAL A 311 5.88 -19.15 10.18
N GLN A 312 6.97 -19.77 9.73
CA GLN A 312 7.57 -19.44 8.42
C GLN A 312 6.58 -19.71 7.28
N ALA A 313 5.91 -20.87 7.29
CA ALA A 313 4.90 -21.22 6.28
C ALA A 313 3.74 -20.23 6.25
N THR A 314 3.35 -19.69 7.41
CA THR A 314 2.33 -18.64 7.54
C THR A 314 2.74 -17.38 6.76
N PHE A 315 3.94 -16.86 6.99
CA PHE A 315 4.42 -15.66 6.32
C PHE A 315 4.75 -15.90 4.84
N ASP A 316 5.27 -17.09 4.49
CA ASP A 316 5.49 -17.46 3.09
C ASP A 316 4.18 -17.50 2.30
N TRP A 317 3.09 -18.00 2.92
CA TRP A 317 1.76 -17.97 2.32
C TRP A 317 1.28 -16.52 2.10
N ALA A 318 1.50 -15.62 3.06
CA ALA A 318 1.15 -14.20 2.90
C ALA A 318 1.87 -13.58 1.68
N LEU A 319 3.15 -13.88 1.51
CA LEU A 319 3.92 -13.42 0.34
C LEU A 319 3.40 -14.02 -0.96
N GLN A 320 3.01 -15.30 -0.98
CA GLN A 320 2.41 -15.98 -2.14
C GLN A 320 1.06 -15.37 -2.53
N GLN A 321 0.27 -14.93 -1.55
CA GLN A 321 -1.01 -14.26 -1.76
C GLN A 321 -0.87 -12.76 -2.07
N HIS A 322 0.34 -12.25 -2.26
CA HIS A 322 0.59 -10.83 -2.52
C HIS A 322 0.05 -9.90 -1.43
N ALA A 323 0.16 -10.31 -0.17
CA ALA A 323 -0.35 -9.52 0.95
C ALA A 323 0.29 -8.13 1.00
N SER A 324 -0.56 -7.14 1.26
CA SER A 324 -0.14 -5.74 1.43
C SER A 324 -0.05 -5.36 2.89
N SER A 325 -0.95 -5.89 3.72
CA SER A 325 -1.08 -5.51 5.11
C SER A 325 -1.38 -6.71 6.00
N LEU A 326 -0.84 -6.66 7.21
CA LEU A 326 -0.92 -7.72 8.22
C LEU A 326 -1.44 -7.13 9.51
N ASN A 327 -2.56 -7.62 10.02
CA ASN A 327 -3.03 -7.30 11.36
C ASN A 327 -2.53 -8.36 12.35
N LEU A 328 -1.45 -8.05 13.06
CA LEU A 328 -0.89 -8.87 14.14
C LEU A 328 -1.43 -8.43 15.51
N LYS A 329 -2.53 -7.65 15.51
CA LYS A 329 -3.33 -7.22 16.66
C LYS A 329 -2.56 -6.41 17.71
N SER A 330 -1.49 -5.73 17.30
CA SER A 330 -0.68 -4.82 18.14
C SER A 330 -0.19 -5.45 19.45
N ARG A 331 0.09 -6.76 19.44
CA ARG A 331 0.62 -7.48 20.59
C ARG A 331 2.10 -7.83 20.37
N PRO A 332 2.92 -7.90 21.44
CA PRO A 332 4.32 -8.28 21.35
C PRO A 332 4.50 -9.59 20.57
N ILE A 333 5.45 -9.58 19.63
CA ILE A 333 5.83 -10.75 18.85
C ILE A 333 6.91 -11.50 19.64
N PRO A 334 6.77 -12.83 19.87
CA PRO A 334 7.81 -13.64 20.49
C PRO A 334 9.17 -13.46 19.78
N ALA A 335 10.22 -13.28 20.57
CA ALA A 335 11.57 -13.04 20.03
C ALA A 335 12.04 -14.14 19.05
N GLU A 336 11.61 -15.38 19.28
CA GLU A 336 11.95 -16.51 18.42
C GLU A 336 11.28 -16.47 17.01
N TYR A 337 10.22 -15.66 16.83
CA TYR A 337 9.53 -15.49 15.55
C TYR A 337 9.86 -14.16 14.87
N ARG A 338 10.52 -13.22 15.58
CA ARG A 338 10.73 -11.85 15.12
C ARG A 338 11.49 -11.78 13.80
N ASP A 339 12.51 -12.58 13.62
CA ASP A 339 13.30 -12.61 12.39
C ASP A 339 12.50 -13.09 11.17
N ILE A 340 11.53 -13.99 11.38
CA ILE A 340 10.61 -14.44 10.33
C ILE A 340 9.71 -13.30 9.89
N VAL A 341 9.14 -12.58 10.86
CA VAL A 341 8.29 -11.41 10.60
C VAL A 341 9.09 -10.33 9.87
N ASP A 342 10.26 -9.96 10.38
CA ASP A 342 11.08 -8.90 9.78
C ASP A 342 11.51 -9.25 8.34
N LYS A 343 11.86 -10.50 8.05
CA LYS A 343 12.15 -10.97 6.68
C LYS A 343 10.96 -10.85 5.75
N ALA A 344 9.76 -11.19 6.23
CA ALA A 344 8.54 -11.05 5.44
C ALA A 344 8.24 -9.58 5.15
N LEU A 345 8.41 -8.69 6.13
CA LEU A 345 8.17 -7.25 5.99
C LEU A 345 9.09 -6.55 4.98
N LEU A 346 10.24 -7.14 4.64
CA LEU A 346 11.06 -6.66 3.52
C LEU A 346 10.34 -6.78 2.17
N ARG A 347 9.25 -7.55 2.08
CA ARG A 347 8.54 -7.87 0.84
C ARG A 347 7.03 -7.64 0.88
N ILE A 348 6.41 -7.60 2.05
CA ILE A 348 4.96 -7.33 2.20
C ILE A 348 4.64 -5.95 1.64
N GLY A 349 3.59 -5.88 0.81
CA GLY A 349 3.21 -4.66 0.11
C GLY A 349 4.19 -4.28 -0.99
N TYR A 350 4.42 -2.97 -1.15
CA TYR A 350 5.35 -2.42 -2.14
C TYR A 350 6.69 -2.03 -1.50
N ARG A 351 7.78 -2.13 -2.31
CA ARG A 351 9.13 -1.70 -1.91
C ARG A 351 9.85 -1.12 -3.12
N PHE A 352 9.64 0.17 -3.35
CA PHE A 352 10.15 0.85 -4.52
C PHE A 352 11.59 1.31 -4.38
N ARG A 353 12.38 1.17 -5.44
CA ARG A 353 13.71 1.77 -5.56
C ARG A 353 14.04 2.13 -7.01
N VAL A 354 14.92 3.10 -7.17
CA VAL A 354 15.59 3.32 -8.44
C VAL A 354 16.69 2.28 -8.59
N ASN A 355 16.53 1.38 -9.55
CA ASN A 355 17.48 0.30 -9.81
C ASN A 355 18.62 0.75 -10.73
N LYS A 356 18.30 1.62 -11.71
CA LYS A 356 19.26 2.08 -12.70
C LYS A 356 18.86 3.44 -13.28
N LEU A 357 19.85 4.25 -13.55
CA LEU A 357 19.73 5.52 -14.30
C LEU A 357 20.68 5.50 -15.49
N ALA A 358 20.27 6.09 -16.62
CA ALA A 358 21.14 6.32 -17.76
C ALA A 358 20.84 7.68 -18.37
N PHE A 359 21.86 8.50 -18.60
CA PHE A 359 21.76 9.81 -19.25
C PHE A 359 23.06 10.17 -19.98
N GLU A 360 22.95 11.09 -20.95
CA GLU A 360 24.09 11.52 -21.76
C GLU A 360 24.98 12.51 -21.01
N THR A 361 26.29 12.34 -21.16
CA THR A 361 27.32 13.27 -20.67
C THR A 361 28.22 13.75 -21.83
N PRO A 362 28.76 14.98 -21.76
CA PRO A 362 28.63 16.00 -20.70
C PRO A 362 27.24 16.65 -20.68
N VAL A 363 26.71 16.89 -19.46
CA VAL A 363 25.48 17.66 -19.26
C VAL A 363 25.75 19.13 -19.50
N LYS A 364 24.82 19.85 -20.20
CA LYS A 364 24.98 21.25 -20.61
C LYS A 364 23.85 22.13 -20.10
N ALA A 365 24.19 23.34 -19.63
CA ALA A 365 23.19 24.34 -19.27
C ALA A 365 22.31 24.70 -20.50
N GLY A 366 21.04 25.00 -20.26
CA GLY A 366 20.06 25.33 -21.28
C GLY A 366 19.66 24.18 -22.19
N LYS A 367 20.11 22.96 -21.93
CA LYS A 367 19.70 21.74 -22.64
C LYS A 367 18.84 20.84 -21.79
N PRO A 368 17.90 20.08 -22.39
CA PRO A 368 17.17 19.03 -21.68
C PRO A 368 18.13 17.97 -21.18
N LEU A 369 17.96 17.57 -19.90
CA LEU A 369 18.59 16.39 -19.32
C LEU A 369 17.58 15.25 -19.37
N ALA A 370 17.70 14.41 -20.41
CA ALA A 370 16.88 13.20 -20.54
C ALA A 370 17.51 12.04 -19.76
N ILE A 371 16.75 11.41 -18.89
CA ILE A 371 17.18 10.33 -18.00
C ILE A 371 16.29 9.12 -18.24
N ASN A 372 16.86 8.00 -18.64
CA ASN A 372 16.18 6.72 -18.65
C ASN A 372 16.29 6.10 -17.26
N VAL A 373 15.17 5.76 -16.67
CA VAL A 373 15.06 5.26 -15.29
C VAL A 373 14.50 3.84 -15.31
N THR A 374 15.20 2.92 -14.68
CA THR A 374 14.65 1.63 -14.29
C THR A 374 14.29 1.69 -12.83
N TRP A 375 13.00 1.73 -12.53
CA TRP A 375 12.48 1.51 -11.20
C TRP A 375 12.34 0.02 -10.92
N ARG A 376 12.31 -0.36 -9.67
CA ARG A 376 12.03 -1.71 -9.25
C ARG A 376 11.12 -1.73 -8.03
N ASN A 377 10.14 -2.60 -8.06
CA ASN A 377 9.36 -2.98 -6.88
C ASN A 377 9.83 -4.34 -6.38
N ASP A 378 10.55 -4.36 -5.25
CA ASP A 378 11.03 -5.58 -4.59
C ASP A 378 9.97 -6.20 -3.66
N GLY A 379 8.83 -5.51 -3.45
CA GLY A 379 7.67 -6.02 -2.72
C GLY A 379 6.85 -7.02 -3.53
N VAL A 380 5.78 -7.54 -2.92
CA VAL A 380 4.88 -8.52 -3.57
C VAL A 380 3.59 -7.91 -4.10
N ALA A 381 3.34 -6.62 -3.87
CA ALA A 381 2.14 -5.91 -4.30
C ALA A 381 2.46 -4.49 -4.79
N PRO A 382 1.57 -3.81 -5.54
CA PRO A 382 1.71 -2.40 -5.88
C PRO A 382 1.27 -1.50 -4.71
N ALA A 383 1.45 -0.18 -4.85
CA ALA A 383 0.68 0.80 -4.09
C ALA A 383 -0.76 0.86 -4.64
N TYR A 384 -1.74 1.17 -3.79
CA TYR A 384 -3.15 1.28 -4.22
C TYR A 384 -3.68 2.71 -4.20
N LEU A 385 -2.95 3.60 -3.56
CA LEU A 385 -3.19 5.03 -3.58
C LEU A 385 -2.21 5.74 -4.52
N PHE A 386 -2.64 6.86 -5.06
CA PHE A 386 -1.82 7.65 -5.98
C PHE A 386 -0.84 8.53 -5.21
N TYR A 387 0.44 8.39 -5.52
CA TYR A 387 1.52 9.22 -4.99
C TYR A 387 2.33 9.77 -6.17
N PRO A 388 2.42 11.11 -6.33
CA PRO A 388 3.21 11.74 -7.39
C PRO A 388 4.70 11.41 -7.30
N VAL A 389 5.30 11.08 -8.44
CA VAL A 389 6.77 10.92 -8.55
C VAL A 389 7.37 12.24 -9.00
N GLN A 390 8.37 12.74 -8.28
CA GLN A 390 9.03 13.99 -8.57
C GLN A 390 10.55 13.83 -8.67
N TRP A 391 11.14 14.65 -9.53
CA TRP A 391 12.57 14.72 -9.75
C TRP A 391 13.04 16.15 -9.61
N ARG A 392 14.22 16.35 -9.05
CA ARG A 392 14.85 17.67 -8.98
C ARG A 392 16.36 17.60 -9.19
N VAL A 393 16.93 18.72 -9.63
CA VAL A 393 18.36 18.96 -9.61
C VAL A 393 18.63 20.03 -8.57
N VAL A 394 19.62 19.80 -7.72
CA VAL A 394 20.07 20.75 -6.70
C VAL A 394 21.53 21.12 -6.93
N ASN A 395 21.90 22.38 -6.63
CA ASN A 395 23.29 22.84 -6.68
C ASN A 395 24.08 22.41 -5.42
N ALA A 396 25.36 22.73 -5.38
CA ALA A 396 26.24 22.40 -4.25
C ALA A 396 25.81 23.00 -2.89
N ALA A 397 25.00 24.09 -2.92
CA ALA A 397 24.41 24.68 -1.71
C ALA A 397 23.09 24.03 -1.29
N GLY A 398 22.63 22.98 -2.01
CA GLY A 398 21.36 22.30 -1.74
C GLY A 398 20.13 23.02 -2.30
N ALA A 399 20.29 24.14 -3.03
CA ALA A 399 19.16 24.84 -3.61
C ALA A 399 18.66 24.14 -4.88
N THR A 400 17.34 23.95 -4.99
CA THR A 400 16.70 23.37 -6.17
C THR A 400 16.81 24.34 -7.35
N VAL A 401 17.40 23.88 -8.46
CA VAL A 401 17.58 24.67 -9.70
C VAL A 401 16.53 24.31 -10.76
N THR A 402 16.01 23.11 -10.74
CA THR A 402 14.86 22.66 -11.53
C THR A 402 14.17 21.49 -10.86
N GLN A 403 12.85 21.37 -11.08
CA GLN A 403 12.02 20.29 -10.52
C GLN A 403 10.93 19.92 -11.53
N LEU A 404 10.56 18.65 -11.55
CA LEU A 404 9.54 18.10 -12.42
C LEU A 404 8.70 17.07 -11.67
N LYS A 405 7.39 17.15 -11.78
CA LYS A 405 6.44 16.08 -11.46
C LYS A 405 6.21 15.27 -12.73
N THR A 406 6.44 13.96 -12.67
CA THR A 406 6.24 13.06 -13.81
C THR A 406 4.78 12.59 -13.91
N GLN A 407 4.48 11.84 -14.99
CA GLN A 407 3.19 11.20 -15.20
C GLN A 407 3.19 9.73 -14.71
N ASP A 408 4.24 9.32 -14.02
CA ASP A 408 4.33 7.97 -13.45
C ASP A 408 3.20 7.73 -12.44
N ASP A 409 2.61 6.55 -12.52
CA ASP A 409 1.55 6.12 -11.60
C ASP A 409 2.02 4.88 -10.82
N VAL A 410 2.39 5.08 -9.56
CA VAL A 410 2.91 4.03 -8.67
C VAL A 410 1.93 2.88 -8.44
N ARG A 411 0.63 3.09 -8.69
CA ARG A 411 -0.41 2.04 -8.60
C ARG A 411 -0.24 0.99 -9.70
N ARG A 412 0.52 1.29 -10.75
CA ARG A 412 0.84 0.38 -11.86
C ARG A 412 2.20 -0.28 -11.70
N TRP A 413 2.92 0.04 -10.63
CA TRP A 413 4.25 -0.50 -10.38
C TRP A 413 4.14 -1.86 -9.69
N LEU A 414 3.82 -2.88 -10.49
CA LEU A 414 3.76 -4.28 -10.05
C LEU A 414 5.16 -4.76 -9.64
N PRO A 415 5.27 -5.88 -8.89
CA PRO A 415 6.57 -6.49 -8.58
C PRO A 415 7.45 -6.70 -9.81
N GLY A 416 8.72 -6.30 -9.71
CA GLY A 416 9.69 -6.35 -10.82
C GLY A 416 10.12 -4.97 -11.31
N ASP A 417 10.70 -4.92 -12.52
CA ASP A 417 11.26 -3.71 -13.10
C ASP A 417 10.25 -2.94 -13.96
N MET A 418 10.27 -1.61 -13.85
CA MET A 418 9.50 -0.67 -14.67
C MET A 418 10.43 0.35 -15.29
N GLN A 419 10.13 0.75 -16.54
CA GLN A 419 10.91 1.75 -17.27
C GLN A 419 10.14 3.06 -17.34
N SER A 420 10.84 4.18 -17.10
CA SER A 420 10.32 5.52 -17.36
C SER A 420 11.42 6.41 -17.93
N THR A 421 11.02 7.52 -18.54
CA THR A 421 11.94 8.55 -19.02
C THR A 421 11.55 9.88 -18.41
N VAL A 422 12.54 10.55 -17.82
CA VAL A 422 12.38 11.86 -17.19
C VAL A 422 13.20 12.87 -17.98
N THR A 423 12.61 13.99 -18.32
CA THR A 423 13.32 15.08 -19.01
C THR A 423 13.24 16.35 -18.17
N LEU A 424 14.37 16.73 -17.57
CA LEU A 424 14.50 17.95 -16.79
C LEU A 424 15.05 19.08 -17.69
N THR A 425 14.40 20.25 -17.66
CA THR A 425 14.91 21.44 -18.36
C THR A 425 15.87 22.17 -17.44
N LEU A 426 17.16 22.21 -17.83
CA LEU A 426 18.18 22.96 -17.10
C LEU A 426 18.19 24.42 -17.56
N PRO A 427 18.10 25.41 -16.65
CA PRO A 427 18.23 26.82 -16.98
C PRO A 427 19.55 27.11 -17.70
N ALA A 428 19.52 28.00 -18.73
CA ALA A 428 20.70 28.37 -19.47
C ALA A 428 21.71 29.20 -18.66
N SER A 429 21.24 29.83 -17.58
CA SER A 429 22.04 30.63 -16.66
C SER A 429 22.75 29.82 -15.55
N LEU A 430 22.63 28.49 -15.55
CA LEU A 430 23.32 27.69 -14.54
C LEU A 430 24.84 27.78 -14.72
N PRO A 431 25.58 28.11 -13.65
CA PRO A 431 27.04 28.13 -13.72
C PRO A 431 27.62 26.72 -13.86
N ALA A 432 28.80 26.62 -14.40
CA ALA A 432 29.59 25.39 -14.37
C ALA A 432 29.82 24.96 -12.91
N GLY A 433 29.78 23.65 -12.66
CA GLY A 433 29.93 23.13 -11.31
C GLY A 433 29.21 21.80 -11.11
N ASP A 434 29.21 21.30 -9.88
CA ASP A 434 28.58 20.02 -9.53
C ASP A 434 27.15 20.20 -9.07
N TYR A 435 26.30 19.31 -9.56
CA TYR A 435 24.85 19.24 -9.28
C TYR A 435 24.46 17.83 -8.88
N ALA A 436 23.46 17.71 -8.00
CA ALA A 436 22.92 16.43 -7.61
C ALA A 436 21.55 16.19 -8.23
N LEU A 437 21.33 14.97 -8.74
CA LEU A 437 20.04 14.48 -9.20
C LEU A 437 19.33 13.77 -8.04
N GLN A 438 18.11 14.21 -7.75
CA GLN A 438 17.31 13.68 -6.65
C GLN A 438 15.90 13.32 -7.11
N THR A 439 15.30 12.32 -6.42
CA THR A 439 13.90 11.92 -6.63
C THR A 439 13.16 11.75 -5.30
N ALA A 440 11.85 11.88 -5.35
CA ALA A 440 10.95 11.55 -4.24
C ALA A 440 9.60 11.08 -4.78
N ILE A 441 8.93 10.19 -4.04
CA ILE A 441 7.52 9.90 -4.21
C ILE A 441 6.78 10.67 -3.11
N THR A 442 5.87 11.56 -3.50
CA THR A 442 5.35 12.63 -2.66
C THR A 442 3.86 12.48 -2.37
N ASP A 443 3.36 13.24 -1.41
CA ASP A 443 1.93 13.53 -1.28
C ASP A 443 1.45 14.53 -2.36
N ALA A 444 0.17 14.87 -2.31
CA ALA A 444 -0.44 15.81 -3.26
C ALA A 444 0.14 17.24 -3.15
N GLN A 445 0.69 17.60 -1.99
CA GLN A 445 1.32 18.88 -1.70
C GLN A 445 2.80 18.94 -2.16
N GLY A 446 3.35 17.80 -2.62
CA GLY A 446 4.74 17.70 -3.09
C GLY A 446 5.74 17.41 -1.97
N LYS A 447 5.30 17.09 -0.77
CA LYS A 447 6.17 16.67 0.33
C LYS A 447 6.50 15.18 0.18
N PRO A 448 7.78 14.76 0.32
CA PRO A 448 8.15 13.35 0.31
C PRO A 448 7.29 12.51 1.26
N ARG A 449 6.68 11.46 0.75
CA ARG A 449 5.72 10.62 1.48
C ARG A 449 6.16 9.17 1.58
N LEU A 450 6.67 8.58 0.49
CA LEU A 450 7.12 7.19 0.50
C LEU A 450 8.63 7.11 0.66
N LEU A 451 9.07 6.17 1.50
CA LEU A 451 10.47 5.79 1.62
C LEU A 451 10.86 4.87 0.46
N LEU A 452 11.98 5.16 -0.15
CA LEU A 452 12.57 4.31 -1.19
C LEU A 452 13.61 3.35 -0.59
N ALA A 453 13.70 2.15 -1.15
CA ALA A 453 14.76 1.20 -0.82
C ALA A 453 16.09 1.56 -1.53
N ASN A 454 16.48 2.83 -1.46
CA ASN A 454 17.76 3.35 -1.89
C ASN A 454 18.49 4.00 -0.70
N GLN A 455 19.79 4.00 -0.72
CA GLN A 455 20.57 4.90 0.10
C GLN A 455 20.49 6.34 -0.42
N GLY A 456 21.07 7.30 0.32
CA GLY A 456 21.13 8.69 -0.13
C GLY A 456 19.93 9.55 0.23
N LYS A 457 19.10 9.12 1.22
CA LYS A 457 18.00 9.93 1.75
C LYS A 457 18.54 11.19 2.39
N THR A 458 18.05 12.35 1.94
CA THR A 458 18.40 13.67 2.47
C THR A 458 17.53 14.04 3.69
N ALA A 459 17.91 15.07 4.42
CA ALA A 459 17.16 15.51 5.60
C ALA A 459 15.71 15.96 5.30
N ASP A 460 15.45 16.47 4.10
CA ASP A 460 14.11 16.85 3.61
C ASP A 460 13.34 15.71 2.93
N GLY A 461 13.88 14.47 3.00
CA GLY A 461 13.19 13.25 2.57
C GLY A 461 13.34 12.89 1.08
N TRP A 462 14.09 13.66 0.29
CA TRP A 462 14.46 13.30 -1.07
C TRP A 462 15.59 12.26 -1.08
N TYR A 463 15.79 11.61 -2.22
CA TYR A 463 16.87 10.63 -2.42
C TYR A 463 17.85 11.14 -3.47
N GLN A 464 19.09 11.41 -3.06
CA GLN A 464 20.18 11.75 -3.96
C GLN A 464 20.70 10.48 -4.60
N LEU A 465 20.55 10.37 -5.90
CA LEU A 465 20.87 9.16 -6.66
C LEU A 465 22.25 9.23 -7.31
N THR A 466 22.67 10.43 -7.69
CA THR A 466 23.98 10.69 -8.31
C THR A 466 24.29 12.17 -8.30
N THR A 467 25.56 12.50 -8.61
CA THR A 467 26.00 13.84 -8.97
C THR A 467 26.49 13.87 -10.41
N PHE A 468 26.48 15.04 -11.04
CA PHE A 468 27.05 15.27 -12.36
C PHE A 468 27.63 16.69 -12.45
N SER A 469 28.67 16.88 -13.28
CA SER A 469 29.26 18.17 -13.50
C SER A 469 28.66 18.83 -14.75
N LEU A 470 28.27 20.10 -14.62
CA LEU A 470 27.86 20.97 -15.72
C LEU A 470 29.09 21.70 -16.28
N LYS A 471 29.29 21.64 -17.59
CA LYS A 471 30.40 22.29 -18.27
C LYS A 471 29.94 23.49 -19.06
#